data_a08fae32105c56eca8e74a981e9c75b8
#
_entry.id   a08fae32105c56eca8e74a981e9c75b8
#
_cell.length_a   1.000
_cell.length_b   1.000
_cell.length_c   1.000
_cell.angle_alpha   90.00
_cell.angle_beta   90.00
_cell.angle_gamma   90.00
#
_symmetry.space_group_name_H-M   'P 1'
#
loop_
_entity.id
_entity.type
_entity.pdbx_description
1 polymer ?
#
loop_
_entity_poly.entity_id
_entity_poly.type
_entity_poly.pdbx_seq_one_letter_code
_entity_poly.pdbx_strand_id
1 'polypeptide(L)'
;MNWSKKMIEIVLGWPPSDLSPNKRLHWAKLAAAKKQYRKDCFSVSKEQLKKYRGVYDNIPEKLVLEMTFIPPDKRSYDRDNLVARMKAGIDGLADALRINDKRFNTVISTMDSDYLGGFVRIRILQEIPYGTKDQKPIRQDTRVQR
;
A
#
# COMPACT_ATOMS: atom_id res chain seq x y z
N MET A 1 0.23 16.07 -13.34
CA MET A 1 1.39 15.23 -12.96
C MET A 1 1.57 14.14 -14.01
N ASN A 2 2.80 13.84 -14.33
CA ASN A 2 3.08 12.76 -15.28
C ASN A 2 3.37 11.47 -14.50
N TRP A 3 2.37 10.63 -14.40
CA TRP A 3 2.45 9.38 -13.64
C TRP A 3 3.50 8.40 -14.17
N SER A 4 3.82 8.47 -15.47
CA SER A 4 4.79 7.54 -16.05
C SER A 4 6.21 7.76 -15.53
N LYS A 5 6.47 8.94 -14.96
CA LYS A 5 7.80 9.31 -14.46
C LYS A 5 7.82 9.62 -12.98
N LYS A 6 6.72 9.40 -12.28
CA LYS A 6 6.60 9.76 -10.88
C LYS A 6 6.23 8.57 -10.02
N MET A 7 6.66 8.63 -8.81
CA MET A 7 6.30 7.70 -7.76
C MET A 7 5.75 8.54 -6.61
N ILE A 8 4.58 8.16 -6.12
CA ILE A 8 4.00 8.79 -4.94
C ILE A 8 4.43 7.99 -3.73
N GLU A 9 4.93 8.65 -2.73
CA GLU A 9 5.31 8.01 -1.49
C GLU A 9 4.50 8.59 -0.34
N ILE A 10 3.88 7.69 0.44
CA ILE A 10 3.03 8.05 1.58
C ILE A 10 3.42 7.14 2.74
N VAL A 11 3.37 7.69 3.94
CA VAL A 11 3.61 6.93 5.17
C VAL A 11 2.29 6.83 5.93
N LEU A 12 1.88 5.60 6.22
CA LEU A 12 0.68 5.32 7.00
C LEU A 12 1.07 4.77 8.37
N GLY A 13 0.18 4.92 9.34
CA GLY A 13 0.39 4.34 10.66
C GLY A 13 0.36 2.82 10.63
N TRP A 14 0.98 2.20 11.62
CA TRP A 14 1.00 0.75 11.76
C TRP A 14 -0.43 0.23 11.87
N PRO A 15 -0.77 -0.85 11.13
CA PRO A 15 -2.15 -1.35 11.16
C PRO A 15 -2.47 -1.96 12.52
N PRO A 16 -3.61 -1.58 13.13
CA PRO A 16 -3.97 -2.05 14.46
C PRO A 16 -4.11 -3.57 14.54
N SER A 17 -3.71 -4.13 15.68
CA SER A 17 -3.83 -5.57 15.91
C SER A 17 -5.28 -6.04 15.89
N ASP A 18 -6.22 -5.16 16.20
CA ASP A 18 -7.66 -5.49 16.15
C ASP A 18 -8.12 -5.88 14.75
N LEU A 19 -7.37 -5.50 13.72
CA LEU A 19 -7.67 -5.84 12.34
C LEU A 19 -7.05 -7.16 11.90
N SER A 20 -6.36 -7.86 12.79
CA SER A 20 -5.78 -9.17 12.48
C SER A 20 -6.88 -10.19 12.18
N PRO A 21 -6.76 -10.97 11.10
CA PRO A 21 -7.74 -12.00 10.80
C PRO A 21 -7.80 -13.10 11.86
N ASN A 22 -6.77 -13.21 12.69
CA ASN A 22 -6.71 -14.22 13.74
C ASN A 22 -7.33 -13.76 15.06
N LYS A 23 -7.63 -12.48 15.18
CA LYS A 23 -8.20 -11.94 16.40
C LYS A 23 -9.71 -12.06 16.39
N ARG A 24 -10.27 -12.60 17.46
CA ARG A 24 -11.71 -12.75 17.60
C ARG A 24 -12.27 -11.54 18.33
N LEU A 25 -12.87 -10.64 17.59
CA LEU A 25 -13.54 -9.48 18.14
C LEU A 25 -15.03 -9.57 17.85
N HIS A 26 -15.82 -8.98 18.74
CA HIS A 26 -17.22 -8.75 18.46
C HIS A 26 -17.33 -7.94 17.16
N TRP A 27 -18.32 -8.28 16.32
CA TRP A 27 -18.45 -7.68 14.99
C TRP A 27 -18.52 -6.16 15.01
N ALA A 28 -19.22 -5.58 16.03
CA ALA A 28 -19.34 -4.13 16.14
C ALA A 28 -17.98 -3.46 16.45
N LYS A 29 -17.17 -4.13 17.26
CA LYS A 29 -15.85 -3.65 17.61
C LYS A 29 -14.91 -3.70 16.41
N LEU A 30 -14.99 -4.80 15.65
CA LEU A 30 -14.20 -4.94 14.42
C LEU A 30 -14.59 -3.89 13.39
N ALA A 31 -15.89 -3.67 13.20
CA ALA A 31 -16.38 -2.66 12.27
C ALA A 31 -15.90 -1.26 12.65
N ALA A 32 -15.92 -0.95 13.96
CA ALA A 32 -15.44 0.34 14.44
C ALA A 32 -13.93 0.51 14.21
N ALA A 33 -13.15 -0.55 14.43
CA ALA A 33 -11.72 -0.51 14.20
C ALA A 33 -11.39 -0.30 12.72
N LYS A 34 -12.10 -0.99 11.83
CA LYS A 34 -11.93 -0.82 10.39
C LYS A 34 -12.27 0.61 9.96
N LYS A 35 -13.38 1.12 10.44
CA LYS A 35 -13.81 2.47 10.11
C LYS A 35 -12.80 3.51 10.57
N GLN A 36 -12.27 3.34 11.78
CA GLN A 36 -11.31 4.29 12.33
C GLN A 36 -10.00 4.27 11.55
N TYR A 37 -9.47 3.09 11.25
CA TYR A 37 -8.22 2.99 10.51
C TYR A 37 -8.36 3.52 9.09
N ARG A 38 -9.50 3.25 8.44
CA ARG A 38 -9.78 3.80 7.10
C ARG A 38 -9.81 5.32 7.14
N LYS A 39 -10.43 5.89 8.15
CA LYS A 39 -10.52 7.35 8.33
C LYS A 39 -9.14 7.95 8.59
N ASP A 40 -8.35 7.31 9.45
CA ASP A 40 -7.00 7.78 9.77
C ASP A 40 -6.12 7.78 8.53
N CYS A 41 -6.14 6.71 7.77
CA CYS A 41 -5.34 6.58 6.56
C CYS A 41 -5.81 7.55 5.48
N PHE A 42 -7.12 7.79 5.37
CA PHE A 42 -7.66 8.79 4.47
C PHE A 42 -7.08 10.18 4.79
N SER A 43 -7.16 10.58 6.04
CA SER A 43 -6.72 11.92 6.47
C SER A 43 -5.21 12.11 6.26
N VAL A 44 -4.43 11.12 6.65
CA VAL A 44 -2.97 11.15 6.53
C VAL A 44 -2.57 11.17 5.05
N SER A 45 -3.22 10.34 4.24
CA SER A 45 -2.94 10.28 2.80
C SER A 45 -3.27 11.59 2.13
N LYS A 46 -4.44 12.14 2.43
CA LYS A 46 -4.88 13.40 1.83
C LYS A 46 -3.91 14.54 2.13
N GLU A 47 -3.40 14.59 3.35
CA GLU A 47 -2.44 15.59 3.72
C GLU A 47 -1.11 15.43 2.97
N GLN A 48 -0.61 14.21 2.87
CA GLN A 48 0.65 13.95 2.19
C GLN A 48 0.56 14.12 0.68
N LEU A 49 -0.63 13.88 0.10
CA LEU A 49 -0.82 14.03 -1.35
C LEU A 49 -0.73 15.49 -1.80
N LYS A 50 -0.88 16.44 -0.89
CA LYS A 50 -0.82 17.88 -1.23
C LYS A 50 0.47 18.29 -1.92
N LYS A 51 1.57 17.60 -1.64
CA LYS A 51 2.87 17.93 -2.24
C LYS A 51 3.01 17.44 -3.69
N TYR A 52 2.08 16.62 -4.16
CA TYR A 52 2.12 16.09 -5.52
C TYR A 52 1.14 16.87 -6.38
N ARG A 53 1.62 17.94 -7.02
CA ARG A 53 0.79 18.80 -7.84
C ARG A 53 0.19 18.02 -9.01
N GLY A 54 -1.12 18.16 -9.21
CA GLY A 54 -1.81 17.49 -10.30
C GLY A 54 -1.98 15.99 -10.11
N VAL A 55 -1.88 15.51 -8.88
CA VAL A 55 -1.95 14.07 -8.59
C VAL A 55 -3.27 13.45 -9.06
N TYR A 56 -4.35 14.22 -9.02
CA TYR A 56 -5.68 13.70 -9.40
C TYR A 56 -5.92 13.70 -10.91
N ASP A 57 -5.01 14.31 -11.68
CA ASP A 57 -5.18 14.41 -13.13
C ASP A 57 -4.66 13.14 -13.81
N ASN A 58 -5.51 12.50 -14.58
CA ASN A 58 -5.14 11.33 -15.39
C ASN A 58 -4.49 10.20 -14.59
N ILE A 59 -5.11 9.85 -13.46
CA ILE A 59 -4.62 8.72 -12.66
C ILE A 59 -4.71 7.44 -13.52
N PRO A 60 -3.62 6.67 -13.62
CA PRO A 60 -3.63 5.45 -14.43
C PRO A 60 -4.68 4.43 -13.98
N GLU A 61 -5.23 3.69 -14.92
CA GLU A 61 -6.19 2.63 -14.61
C GLU A 61 -5.59 1.53 -13.76
N LYS A 62 -4.31 1.20 -14.01
CA LYS A 62 -3.62 0.15 -13.27
C LYS A 62 -2.43 0.72 -12.55
N LEU A 63 -2.41 0.52 -11.25
CA LEU A 63 -1.37 1.01 -10.36
C LEU A 63 -0.68 -0.15 -9.65
N VAL A 64 0.58 0.05 -9.33
CA VAL A 64 1.34 -0.82 -8.45
C VAL A 64 1.36 -0.17 -7.08
N LEU A 65 0.99 -0.94 -6.06
CA LEU A 65 1.04 -0.52 -4.67
C LEU A 65 2.13 -1.31 -3.97
N GLU A 66 3.18 -0.63 -3.54
CA GLU A 66 4.24 -1.25 -2.75
C GLU A 66 4.08 -0.85 -1.29
N MET A 67 4.03 -1.84 -0.42
CA MET A 67 3.96 -1.62 1.03
C MET A 67 5.22 -2.16 1.67
N THR A 68 5.91 -1.31 2.43
CA THR A 68 7.04 -1.74 3.23
C THR A 68 6.69 -1.56 4.69
N PHE A 69 6.64 -2.68 5.42
CA PHE A 69 6.30 -2.67 6.83
C PHE A 69 7.54 -2.41 7.66
N ILE A 70 7.52 -1.36 8.46
CA ILE A 70 8.59 -1.02 9.39
C ILE A 70 8.04 -1.23 10.80
N PRO A 71 8.41 -2.36 11.45
CA PRO A 71 7.74 -2.77 12.69
C PRO A 71 7.99 -1.82 13.85
N PRO A 72 7.07 -1.78 14.84
CA PRO A 72 7.26 -0.95 16.03
C PRO A 72 8.26 -1.54 17.02
N ASP A 73 8.52 -2.84 16.95
CA ASP A 73 9.41 -3.54 17.86
C ASP A 73 10.01 -4.77 17.18
N LYS A 74 10.83 -5.52 17.94
CA LYS A 74 11.57 -6.66 17.38
C LYS A 74 10.79 -7.97 17.39
N ARG A 75 9.51 -7.95 17.75
CA ARG A 75 8.71 -9.18 17.70
C ARG A 75 8.62 -9.70 16.28
N SER A 76 8.43 -11.00 16.15
CA SER A 76 8.20 -11.61 14.87
C SER A 76 6.79 -11.28 14.39
N TYR A 77 6.69 -10.77 13.17
CA TYR A 77 5.40 -10.45 12.56
C TYR A 77 5.21 -11.31 11.31
N ASP A 78 4.01 -11.83 11.14
CA ASP A 78 3.62 -12.54 9.94
C ASP A 78 3.23 -11.51 8.88
N ARG A 79 3.98 -11.47 7.77
CA ARG A 79 3.73 -10.50 6.71
C ARG A 79 2.33 -10.62 6.12
N ASP A 80 1.86 -11.86 5.89
CA ASP A 80 0.53 -12.06 5.33
C ASP A 80 -0.57 -11.53 6.25
N ASN A 81 -0.37 -11.69 7.55
CA ASN A 81 -1.28 -11.14 8.56
C ASN A 81 -1.29 -9.61 8.49
N LEU A 82 -0.11 -9.00 8.36
CA LEU A 82 0.01 -7.55 8.24
C LEU A 82 -0.66 -7.03 6.98
N VAL A 83 -0.50 -7.73 5.85
CA VAL A 83 -1.16 -7.34 4.60
C VAL A 83 -2.68 -7.37 4.80
N ALA A 84 -3.20 -8.39 5.47
CA ALA A 84 -4.63 -8.48 5.73
C ALA A 84 -5.13 -7.31 6.62
N ARG A 85 -4.32 -6.90 7.61
CA ARG A 85 -4.67 -5.75 8.45
C ARG A 85 -4.75 -4.44 7.67
N MET A 86 -4.09 -4.35 6.53
CA MET A 86 -4.01 -3.12 5.75
C MET A 86 -5.24 -2.84 4.90
N LYS A 87 -6.17 -3.78 4.78
CA LYS A 87 -7.31 -3.61 3.86
C LYS A 87 -8.06 -2.29 4.08
N ALA A 88 -8.41 -1.99 5.31
CA ALA A 88 -9.13 -0.75 5.62
C ALA A 88 -8.27 0.49 5.35
N GLY A 89 -6.96 0.39 5.60
CA GLY A 89 -6.03 1.48 5.34
C GLY A 89 -5.86 1.76 3.85
N ILE A 90 -5.78 0.70 3.05
CA ILE A 90 -5.70 0.83 1.60
C ILE A 90 -6.99 1.44 1.06
N ASP A 91 -8.15 1.07 1.62
CA ASP A 91 -9.41 1.69 1.25
C ASP A 91 -9.39 3.19 1.54
N GLY A 92 -8.81 3.59 2.68
CA GLY A 92 -8.66 5.00 3.02
C GLY A 92 -7.75 5.75 2.07
N LEU A 93 -6.66 5.11 1.66
CA LEU A 93 -5.75 5.67 0.67
C LEU A 93 -6.46 5.86 -0.68
N ALA A 94 -7.21 4.85 -1.11
CA ALA A 94 -7.99 4.93 -2.35
C ALA A 94 -9.02 6.07 -2.28
N ASP A 95 -9.68 6.21 -1.14
CA ASP A 95 -10.61 7.33 -0.91
C ASP A 95 -9.90 8.67 -1.09
N ALA A 96 -8.69 8.80 -0.55
CA ALA A 96 -7.90 10.03 -0.67
C ALA A 96 -7.49 10.32 -2.11
N LEU A 97 -7.20 9.29 -2.88
CA LEU A 97 -6.88 9.41 -4.30
C LEU A 97 -8.12 9.54 -5.19
N ARG A 98 -9.31 9.38 -4.61
CA ARG A 98 -10.59 9.44 -5.33
C ARG A 98 -10.69 8.36 -6.40
N ILE A 99 -10.20 7.17 -6.10
CA ILE A 99 -10.23 6.03 -7.02
C ILE A 99 -10.82 4.81 -6.33
N ASN A 100 -11.20 3.83 -7.14
CA ASN A 100 -11.57 2.51 -6.65
C ASN A 100 -10.27 1.75 -6.34
N ASP A 101 -10.24 1.05 -5.21
CA ASP A 101 -9.07 0.28 -4.78
C ASP A 101 -8.69 -0.82 -5.77
N LYS A 102 -9.59 -1.20 -6.66
CA LYS A 102 -9.30 -2.17 -7.72
C LYS A 102 -8.24 -1.69 -8.70
N ARG A 103 -7.98 -0.38 -8.74
CA ARG A 103 -6.89 0.15 -9.57
C ARG A 103 -5.52 -0.26 -9.04
N PHE A 104 -5.41 -0.64 -7.78
CA PHE A 104 -4.18 -1.25 -7.25
C PHE A 104 -4.11 -2.69 -7.75
N ASN A 105 -3.76 -2.83 -9.02
CA ASN A 105 -3.79 -4.11 -9.73
C ASN A 105 -2.70 -5.06 -9.26
N THR A 106 -1.55 -4.52 -8.89
CA THR A 106 -0.43 -5.28 -8.36
C THR A 106 -0.07 -4.75 -6.99
N VAL A 107 0.02 -5.65 -6.01
CA VAL A 107 0.38 -5.28 -4.64
C VAL A 107 1.63 -6.05 -4.25
N ILE A 108 2.65 -5.32 -3.83
CA ILE A 108 3.92 -5.88 -3.39
C ILE A 108 4.09 -5.53 -1.92
N SER A 109 4.44 -6.52 -1.11
CA SER A 109 4.65 -6.30 0.32
C SER A 109 6.04 -6.79 0.73
N THR A 110 6.72 -5.98 1.53
CA THR A 110 8.04 -6.31 2.07
C THR A 110 8.11 -5.93 3.54
N MET A 111 9.04 -6.56 4.25
CA MET A 111 9.34 -6.24 5.63
C MET A 111 10.73 -5.62 5.68
N ASP A 112 10.85 -4.52 6.40
CA ASP A 112 12.15 -3.91 6.66
C ASP A 112 12.33 -3.83 8.18
N SER A 113 13.09 -4.80 8.72
CA SER A 113 13.33 -4.89 10.16
C SER A 113 14.63 -4.18 10.57
N ASP A 114 15.34 -3.57 9.65
CA ASP A 114 16.56 -2.82 9.95
C ASP A 114 16.24 -1.56 10.76
N TYR A 115 15.02 -1.08 10.64
CA TYR A 115 14.52 0.05 11.41
C TYR A 115 13.35 -0.39 12.27
N LEU A 116 13.15 0.33 13.34
CA LEU A 116 11.92 0.21 14.12
C LEU A 116 11.22 1.56 14.09
N GLY A 117 9.91 1.55 14.08
CA GLY A 117 9.18 2.81 13.99
C GLY A 117 7.67 2.64 14.08
N GLY A 118 7.17 1.53 13.62
CA GLY A 118 5.74 1.28 13.67
C GLY A 118 4.96 2.05 12.61
N PHE A 119 5.37 1.93 11.36
CA PHE A 119 4.65 2.57 10.25
C PHE A 119 4.79 1.73 8.98
N VAL A 120 4.00 2.10 7.96
CA VAL A 120 4.02 1.43 6.66
C VAL A 120 4.34 2.48 5.61
N ARG A 121 5.41 2.24 4.87
CA ARG A 121 5.75 3.09 3.75
C ARG A 121 5.05 2.57 2.51
N ILE A 122 4.33 3.46 1.85
CA ILE A 122 3.55 3.14 0.65
C ILE A 122 4.17 3.85 -0.54
N ARG A 123 4.37 3.12 -1.61
CA ARG A 123 4.78 3.69 -2.90
C ARG A 123 3.76 3.30 -3.94
N ILE A 124 3.34 4.28 -4.74
CA ILE A 124 2.33 4.08 -5.78
C ILE A 124 2.95 4.48 -7.11
N LEU A 125 2.91 3.57 -8.05
CA LEU A 125 3.48 3.77 -9.39
C LEU A 125 2.46 3.34 -10.43
N GLN A 126 2.62 3.89 -11.63
CA GLN A 126 1.87 3.38 -12.77
C GLN A 126 2.38 1.98 -13.11
N GLU A 127 1.44 1.06 -13.33
CA GLU A 127 1.82 -0.25 -13.81
C GLU A 127 2.07 -0.18 -15.31
N ILE A 128 3.23 -0.68 -15.74
CA ILE A 128 3.57 -0.72 -17.16
C ILE A 128 3.16 -2.09 -17.71
N PRO A 129 2.28 -2.12 -18.71
CA PRO A 129 1.84 -3.40 -19.26
C PRO A 129 3.00 -4.19 -19.85
N TYR A 130 2.96 -5.49 -19.65
CA TYR A 130 3.92 -6.39 -20.21
C TYR A 130 3.87 -6.33 -21.75
N GLY A 131 5.03 -6.31 -22.39
CA GLY A 131 5.09 -6.32 -23.84
C GLY A 131 5.13 -4.96 -24.50
N THR A 132 5.15 -3.86 -23.73
CA THR A 132 5.34 -2.54 -24.31
C THR A 132 6.78 -2.38 -24.80
N LYS A 133 6.99 -1.38 -25.67
CA LYS A 133 8.34 -1.12 -26.16
C LYS A 133 9.34 -0.80 -25.09
N ASP A 134 8.87 -0.16 -24.02
CA ASP A 134 9.74 0.30 -22.95
C ASP A 134 9.98 -0.75 -21.89
N GLN A 135 9.38 -1.94 -22.04
CA GLN A 135 9.48 -3.00 -21.06
C GLN A 135 9.88 -4.30 -21.74
N LYS A 136 11.07 -4.75 -21.46
CA LYS A 136 11.53 -6.04 -21.96
C LYS A 136 11.21 -7.13 -20.94
N PRO A 137 10.87 -8.33 -21.41
CA PRO A 137 10.66 -9.45 -20.49
C PRO A 137 11.94 -9.71 -19.70
N ILE A 138 11.73 -9.94 -18.45
CA ILE A 138 12.84 -10.41 -17.63
C ILE A 138 13.06 -11.82 -18.07
N ARG A 139 14.10 -12.13 -18.57
CA ARG A 139 14.20 -13.33 -18.95
C ARG A 139 14.75 -14.11 -18.41
N GLN A 140 14.32 -14.28 -18.50
CA GLN A 140 14.67 -15.09 -18.21
C GLN A 140 15.90 -15.43 -18.04
N ASP A 141 16.47 -14.83 -18.07
CA ASP A 141 17.57 -15.02 -17.83
C ASP A 141 18.07 -15.33 -16.76
N THR A 142 17.69 -15.19 -16.55
CA THR A 142 18.13 -15.43 -15.72
C THR A 142 17.91 -16.56 -15.12
N ARG A 143 17.44 -17.04 -15.40
CA ARG A 143 17.23 -18.09 -14.94
C ARG A 143 18.09 -18.91 -14.85
N VAL A 144 18.41 -18.33 -14.86
CA VAL A 144 19.02 -18.83 -14.87
C VAL A 144 19.61 -19.61 -14.35
N GLN A 145 19.53 -19.56 -14.40
CA GLN A 145 19.93 -20.14 -14.18
C GLN A 145 20.35 -20.97 -13.87
N ARG A 146 20.20 -21.19 -13.94
CA ARG A 146 20.48 -22.12 -13.83
C ARG A 146 20.95 -22.76 -13.19
#